data_ae7e051b5ce1a7efb04c1cf494c15b89
#
_entry.id   ae7e051b5ce1a7efb04c1cf494c15b89
#
_cell.length_a   1.000
_cell.length_b   1.000
_cell.length_c   1.000
_cell.angle_alpha   90.00
_cell.angle_beta   90.00
_cell.angle_gamma   90.00
#
_symmetry.space_group_name_H-M   'P 1'
#
loop_
_entity.id
_entity.type
_entity.pdbx_description
1 polymer ?
#
loop_
_entity_poly.entity_id
_entity_poly.type
_entity_poly.pdbx_seq_one_letter_code
_entity_poly.pdbx_strand_id
1 'polypeptide(L)'
;MATPYQFQCDYIAGCTPQIMDALLRHNLTEVPGYCEDMFCKEADAKIREACKCPDAGVFFFAGGTICNLSLISAVLRPWQGVLAAPSGHIAAHETGAIEATGHKVLEIDA
;
A
#
# COMPACT_ATOMS: atom_id res chain seq x y z
N MET A 1 33.61 -4.66 -6.13
CA MET A 1 33.27 -4.11 -4.82
C MET A 1 31.80 -4.34 -4.61
N ALA A 2 31.38 -4.91 -3.49
CA ALA A 2 29.95 -5.04 -3.18
C ALA A 2 29.36 -3.63 -2.96
N THR A 3 28.27 -3.33 -3.65
CA THR A 3 27.54 -2.06 -3.44
C THR A 3 26.97 -2.09 -2.02
N PRO A 4 27.21 -1.07 -1.19
CA PRO A 4 26.63 -1.07 0.16
C PRO A 4 25.11 -1.07 0.08
N TYR A 5 24.45 -1.79 0.99
CA TYR A 5 23.00 -1.78 1.08
C TYR A 5 22.50 -0.37 1.40
N GLN A 6 21.47 0.06 0.66
CA GLN A 6 20.81 1.35 0.86
C GLN A 6 19.50 1.14 1.61
N PHE A 7 19.30 1.85 2.70
CA PHE A 7 18.08 1.77 3.54
C PHE A 7 17.32 3.11 3.61
N GLN A 8 17.54 3.99 2.63
CA GLN A 8 16.93 5.32 2.59
C GLN A 8 15.43 5.26 2.25
N CYS A 9 15.07 4.39 1.31
CA CYS A 9 13.68 4.12 0.94
C CYS A 9 13.58 2.78 0.19
N ASP A 10 12.38 2.26 0.04
CA ASP A 10 12.08 0.96 -0.56
C ASP A 10 12.04 0.96 -2.10
N TYR A 11 12.07 2.12 -2.73
CA TYR A 11 12.00 2.28 -4.20
C TYR A 11 13.33 2.67 -4.87
N ILE A 12 14.48 2.57 -4.18
CA ILE A 12 15.79 2.91 -4.75
C ILE A 12 16.28 1.84 -5.73
N ALA A 13 15.90 0.59 -5.49
CA ALA A 13 16.30 -0.55 -6.31
C ALA A 13 15.07 -1.27 -6.87
N GLY A 14 15.25 -2.01 -7.94
CA GLY A 14 14.24 -2.90 -8.48
C GLY A 14 14.01 -4.12 -7.58
N CYS A 15 13.17 -5.03 -8.03
CA CYS A 15 12.86 -6.25 -7.30
C CYS A 15 14.04 -7.24 -7.28
N THR A 16 13.97 -8.21 -6.36
CA THR A 16 14.95 -9.29 -6.31
C THR A 16 14.91 -10.16 -7.58
N PRO A 17 16.00 -10.87 -7.92
CA PRO A 17 16.01 -11.78 -9.07
C PRO A 17 14.85 -12.78 -9.06
N GLN A 18 14.48 -13.32 -7.90
CA GLN A 18 13.37 -14.27 -7.77
C GLN A 18 12.03 -13.67 -8.16
N ILE A 19 11.78 -12.42 -7.80
CA ILE A 19 10.55 -11.69 -8.19
C ILE A 19 10.59 -11.40 -9.69
N MET A 20 11.75 -10.97 -10.24
CA MET A 20 11.89 -10.73 -11.66
C MET A 20 11.63 -12.00 -12.48
N ASP A 21 12.18 -13.14 -12.06
CA ASP A 21 11.95 -14.43 -12.70
C ASP A 21 10.47 -14.84 -12.66
N ALA A 22 9.79 -14.57 -11.54
CA ALA A 22 8.34 -14.83 -11.43
C ALA A 22 7.55 -13.93 -12.38
N LEU A 23 7.85 -12.66 -12.47
CA LEU A 23 7.22 -11.73 -13.40
C LEU A 23 7.42 -12.18 -14.87
N LEU A 24 8.64 -12.57 -15.23
CA LEU A 24 8.94 -13.07 -16.59
C LEU A 24 8.16 -14.33 -16.92
N ARG A 25 8.06 -15.30 -16.01
CA ARG A 25 7.31 -16.53 -16.22
C ARG A 25 5.81 -16.29 -16.45
N HIS A 26 5.26 -15.29 -15.81
CA HIS A 26 3.81 -15.01 -15.84
C HIS A 26 3.40 -13.83 -16.71
N ASN A 27 4.36 -13.16 -17.36
CA ASN A 27 4.12 -11.94 -18.12
C ASN A 27 3.06 -12.05 -19.21
N LEU A 28 2.93 -13.23 -19.83
CA LEU A 28 1.95 -13.50 -20.89
C LEU A 28 0.75 -14.35 -20.43
N THR A 29 0.62 -14.55 -19.11
CA THR A 29 -0.51 -15.29 -18.57
C THR A 29 -1.74 -14.39 -18.51
N GLU A 30 -2.75 -14.70 -19.27
CA GLU A 30 -4.04 -14.00 -19.25
C GLU A 30 -4.83 -14.39 -18.00
N VAL A 31 -5.22 -13.41 -17.21
CA VAL A 31 -5.96 -13.60 -15.97
C VAL A 31 -7.08 -12.57 -15.84
N PRO A 32 -8.17 -12.86 -15.07
CA PRO A 32 -9.18 -11.86 -14.75
C PRO A 32 -8.59 -10.65 -14.04
N GLY A 33 -9.19 -9.48 -14.21
CA GLY A 33 -8.87 -8.26 -13.46
C GLY A 33 -9.53 -8.21 -12.08
N TYR A 34 -9.42 -7.05 -11.43
CA TYR A 34 -10.13 -6.72 -10.17
C TYR A 34 -9.81 -7.63 -8.98
N CYS A 35 -8.58 -8.13 -8.90
CA CYS A 35 -8.11 -9.05 -7.85
C CYS A 35 -8.83 -10.41 -7.82
N GLU A 36 -9.51 -10.79 -8.91
CA GLU A 36 -10.15 -12.10 -9.02
C GLU A 36 -9.23 -13.18 -9.59
N ASP A 37 -8.03 -12.80 -9.98
CA ASP A 37 -7.00 -13.68 -10.51
C ASP A 37 -6.41 -14.62 -9.44
N MET A 38 -5.75 -15.67 -9.93
CA MET A 38 -5.14 -16.69 -9.07
C MET A 38 -3.99 -16.15 -8.22
N PHE A 39 -3.24 -15.14 -8.71
CA PHE A 39 -2.11 -14.58 -7.99
C PHE A 39 -2.58 -13.73 -6.81
N CYS A 40 -3.59 -12.92 -6.99
CA CYS A 40 -4.22 -12.15 -5.91
C CYS A 40 -4.84 -13.07 -4.85
N LYS A 41 -5.52 -14.15 -5.24
CA LYS A 41 -6.10 -15.13 -4.31
C LYS A 41 -5.03 -15.86 -3.49
N GLU A 42 -3.93 -16.26 -4.13
CA GLU A 42 -2.81 -16.89 -3.44
C GLU A 42 -2.11 -15.90 -2.48
N ALA A 43 -1.91 -14.66 -2.90
CA ALA A 43 -1.33 -13.61 -2.07
C ALA A 43 -2.22 -13.30 -0.86
N ASP A 44 -3.54 -13.18 -1.04
CA ASP A 44 -4.52 -13.00 0.03
C ASP A 44 -4.41 -14.11 1.08
N ALA A 45 -4.40 -15.36 0.66
CA ALA A 45 -4.27 -16.50 1.57
C ALA A 45 -2.97 -16.46 2.38
N LYS A 46 -1.84 -16.18 1.72
CA LYS A 46 -0.52 -16.06 2.38
C LYS A 46 -0.46 -14.89 3.37
N ILE A 47 -1.06 -13.75 3.04
CA ILE A 47 -1.12 -12.59 3.93
C ILE A 47 -1.94 -12.91 5.17
N ARG A 48 -3.12 -13.52 5.03
CA ARG A 48 -3.96 -13.95 6.17
C ARG A 48 -3.23 -14.92 7.08
N GLU A 49 -2.52 -15.89 6.50
CA GLU A 49 -1.71 -16.83 7.24
C GLU A 49 -0.57 -16.13 8.01
N ALA A 50 0.20 -15.26 7.34
CA ALA A 50 1.30 -14.53 7.95
C ALA A 50 0.83 -13.60 9.08
N CYS A 51 -0.32 -12.96 8.93
CA CYS A 51 -0.94 -12.12 9.95
C CYS A 51 -1.67 -12.90 11.04
N LYS A 52 -1.81 -14.23 10.91
CA LYS A 52 -2.60 -15.09 11.81
C LYS A 52 -4.04 -14.59 11.99
N CYS A 53 -4.62 -14.05 10.92
CA CYS A 53 -5.95 -13.46 10.91
C CYS A 53 -6.74 -13.97 9.70
N PRO A 54 -7.33 -15.18 9.79
CA PRO A 54 -7.99 -15.84 8.65
C PRO A 54 -9.19 -15.05 8.09
N ASP A 55 -9.84 -14.24 8.94
CA ASP A 55 -11.03 -13.46 8.56
C ASP A 55 -10.71 -12.02 8.14
N ALA A 56 -9.43 -11.64 8.05
CA ALA A 56 -9.04 -10.30 7.64
C ALA A 56 -9.44 -10.02 6.18
N GLY A 57 -9.94 -8.81 5.89
CA GLY A 57 -10.02 -8.32 4.51
C GLY A 57 -8.63 -7.94 3.99
N VAL A 58 -8.28 -8.41 2.79
CA VAL A 58 -7.03 -8.04 2.12
C VAL A 58 -7.38 -7.29 0.85
N PHE A 59 -6.80 -6.10 0.69
CA PHE A 59 -7.04 -5.22 -0.45
C PHE A 59 -5.71 -4.80 -1.07
N PHE A 60 -5.61 -4.90 -2.40
CA PHE A 60 -4.41 -4.53 -3.14
C PHE A 60 -4.60 -3.17 -3.80
N PHE A 61 -3.63 -2.28 -3.61
CA PHE A 61 -3.61 -0.94 -4.18
C PHE A 61 -2.32 -0.70 -4.97
N ALA A 62 -2.37 0.19 -5.96
CA ALA A 62 -1.23 0.51 -6.81
C ALA A 62 -0.13 1.34 -6.11
N GLY A 63 -0.39 1.84 -4.90
CA GLY A 63 0.59 2.62 -4.14
C GLY A 63 0.08 3.04 -2.77
N GLY A 64 0.99 3.53 -1.91
CA GLY A 64 0.69 3.89 -0.53
C GLY A 64 -0.31 5.04 -0.40
N THR A 65 -0.18 6.08 -1.20
CA THR A 65 -1.10 7.23 -1.18
C THR A 65 -2.55 6.81 -1.46
N ILE A 66 -2.78 6.00 -2.50
CA ILE A 66 -4.14 5.52 -2.80
C ILE A 66 -4.66 4.58 -1.70
N CYS A 67 -3.78 3.79 -1.07
CA CYS A 67 -4.13 2.97 0.07
C CYS A 67 -4.59 3.84 1.26
N ASN A 68 -3.79 4.84 1.64
CA ASN A 68 -4.09 5.74 2.75
C ASN A 68 -5.39 6.50 2.54
N LEU A 69 -5.56 7.14 1.39
CA LEU A 69 -6.79 7.91 1.12
C LEU A 69 -8.03 7.02 1.08
N SER A 70 -7.93 5.82 0.50
CA SER A 70 -9.06 4.88 0.43
C SER A 70 -9.48 4.38 1.80
N LEU A 71 -8.50 3.97 2.63
CA LEU A 71 -8.78 3.50 3.99
C LEU A 71 -9.35 4.62 4.86
N ILE A 72 -8.69 5.78 4.87
CA ILE A 72 -9.07 6.91 5.73
C ILE A 72 -10.47 7.40 5.34
N SER A 73 -10.75 7.58 4.05
CA SER A 73 -12.07 8.02 3.61
C SER A 73 -13.17 6.98 3.86
N ALA A 74 -12.85 5.70 3.84
CA ALA A 74 -13.81 4.64 4.10
C ALA A 74 -14.22 4.53 5.59
N VAL A 75 -13.31 4.89 6.51
CA VAL A 75 -13.57 4.74 7.96
C VAL A 75 -14.02 6.03 8.63
N LEU A 76 -13.72 7.19 8.05
CA LEU A 76 -14.11 8.49 8.61
C LEU A 76 -15.53 8.88 8.16
N ARG A 77 -16.26 9.51 9.08
CA ARG A 77 -17.51 10.21 8.77
C ARG A 77 -17.19 11.61 8.21
N PRO A 78 -18.10 12.25 7.45
CA PRO A 78 -17.84 13.53 6.76
C PRO A 78 -17.35 14.67 7.65
N TRP A 79 -17.63 14.63 8.95
CA TRP A 79 -17.18 15.66 9.92
C TRP A 79 -15.94 15.28 10.72
N GLN A 80 -15.31 14.14 10.40
CA GLN A 80 -14.10 13.67 11.08
C GLN A 80 -12.86 13.99 10.27
N GLY A 81 -11.73 14.12 10.97
CA GLY A 81 -10.39 14.23 10.39
C GLY A 81 -9.47 13.16 10.95
N VAL A 82 -8.30 13.04 10.36
CA VAL A 82 -7.24 12.12 10.79
C VAL A 82 -6.12 12.89 11.47
N LEU A 83 -5.62 12.38 12.58
CA LEU A 83 -4.46 12.97 13.28
C LEU A 83 -3.17 12.47 12.64
N ALA A 84 -2.22 13.37 12.46
CA ALA A 84 -0.87 13.04 11.99
C ALA A 84 0.18 13.94 12.65
N ALA A 85 1.40 13.43 12.78
CA ALA A 85 2.55 14.30 13.04
C ALA A 85 2.84 15.17 11.80
N PRO A 86 3.42 16.37 11.93
CA PRO A 86 3.79 17.20 10.77
C PRO A 86 4.73 16.51 9.78
N SER A 87 5.56 15.57 10.26
CA SER A 87 6.42 14.71 9.45
C SER A 87 5.73 13.45 8.93
N GLY A 88 4.48 13.22 9.29
CA GLY A 88 3.70 12.06 8.86
C GLY A 88 3.47 12.06 7.36
N HIS A 89 3.50 10.89 6.73
CA HIS A 89 3.44 10.78 5.26
C HIS A 89 2.19 11.46 4.66
N ILE A 90 1.03 11.28 5.28
CA ILE A 90 -0.24 11.90 4.84
C ILE A 90 -0.25 13.42 5.00
N ALA A 91 0.55 14.00 5.92
CA ALA A 91 0.68 15.44 6.09
C ALA A 91 1.73 16.04 5.13
N ALA A 92 2.91 15.38 5.03
CA ALA A 92 4.08 15.96 4.37
C ALA A 92 4.28 15.54 2.90
N HIS A 93 3.82 14.35 2.47
CA HIS A 93 4.24 13.73 1.20
C HIS A 93 3.11 13.32 0.26
N GLU A 94 1.85 13.48 0.63
CA GLU A 94 0.71 13.04 -0.21
C GLU A 94 -0.04 14.19 -0.89
N THR A 95 0.47 15.42 -0.79
CA THR A 95 0.00 16.60 -1.54
C THR A 95 -1.52 16.85 -1.47
N GLY A 96 -2.12 16.67 -0.27
CA GLY A 96 -3.55 16.90 -0.07
C GLY A 96 -4.46 15.76 -0.51
N ALA A 97 -3.94 14.52 -0.60
CA ALA A 97 -4.74 13.37 -1.01
C ALA A 97 -5.92 13.11 -0.06
N ILE A 98 -5.72 13.31 1.24
CA ILE A 98 -6.79 13.15 2.25
C ILE A 98 -7.84 14.25 2.10
N GLU A 99 -7.39 15.50 1.93
CA GLU A 99 -8.28 16.65 1.74
C GLU A 99 -9.12 16.52 0.48
N ALA A 100 -8.59 15.90 -0.57
CA ALA A 100 -9.33 15.63 -1.80
C ALA A 100 -10.53 14.68 -1.59
N THR A 101 -10.53 13.92 -0.51
CA THR A 101 -11.69 13.06 -0.10
C THR A 101 -12.73 13.80 0.74
N GLY A 102 -12.51 15.08 1.06
CA GLY A 102 -13.39 15.90 1.92
C GLY A 102 -13.06 15.82 3.41
N HIS A 103 -12.01 15.12 3.79
CA HIS A 103 -11.54 15.03 5.17
C HIS A 103 -10.35 15.96 5.39
N LYS A 104 -9.95 16.15 6.64
CA LYS A 104 -8.83 17.01 7.00
C LYS A 104 -7.76 16.22 7.75
N VAL A 105 -6.50 16.45 7.39
CA VAL A 105 -5.36 16.07 8.22
C VAL A 105 -5.20 17.11 9.33
N LEU A 106 -5.22 16.67 10.57
CA LEU A 106 -5.04 17.49 11.77
C LEU A 106 -3.65 17.20 12.31
N GLU A 107 -2.73 18.11 12.08
CA GLU A 107 -1.37 18.00 12.56
C GLU A 107 -1.31 18.27 14.06
N ILE A 108 -0.59 17.43 14.77
CA ILE A 108 -0.31 17.56 16.20
C ILE A 108 1.19 17.49 16.41
N ASP A 109 1.74 18.47 17.12
CA ASP A 109 3.12 18.43 17.58
C ASP A 109 3.26 17.30 18.61
N ALA A 110 4.24 16.41 18.39
CA ALA A 110 4.53 15.27 19.25
C ALA A 110 5.86 15.47 20.01
#